data_ca181058f0d62c36b8d87ffe20a8d580
#
_entry.id   ca181058f0d62c36b8d87ffe20a8d580
#
_cell.length_a   1.000
_cell.length_b   1.000
_cell.length_c   1.000
_cell.angle_alpha   90.00
_cell.angle_beta   90.00
_cell.angle_gamma   90.00
#
_symmetry.space_group_name_H-M   'P 1'
#
loop_
_entity.id
_entity.type
_entity.pdbx_description
1 polymer ?
#
loop_
_entity_poly.entity_id
_entity_poly.type
_entity_poly.pdbx_seq_one_letter_code
_entity_poly.pdbx_strand_id
1 'polypeptide(L)' 'MTSATYHVTGMTCEHCVHAVTEELKNLSGVSDVTTVLVPGGQSAVTVTSDAPLAASTVAAALDEAGDYQVAGS' A
#
# COMPACT_ATOMS: atom_id res chain seq x y z
N MET A 1 7.50 -15.53 -6.09
CA MET A 1 6.68 -14.33 -5.91
C MET A 1 6.04 -14.34 -4.54
N THR A 2 5.99 -13.21 -3.89
CA THR A 2 5.50 -13.08 -2.52
C THR A 2 4.37 -12.05 -2.49
N SER A 3 3.28 -12.39 -1.81
CA SER A 3 2.17 -11.47 -1.60
C SER A 3 2.09 -11.10 -0.13
N ALA A 4 1.89 -9.84 0.16
CA ALA A 4 1.71 -9.36 1.53
C ALA A 4 0.55 -8.37 1.55
N THR A 5 -0.27 -8.47 2.58
CA THR A 5 -1.41 -7.57 2.76
C THR A 5 -1.11 -6.60 3.90
N TYR A 6 -1.30 -5.33 3.63
CA TYR A 6 -1.12 -4.27 4.61
C TYR A 6 -2.45 -3.57 4.83
N HIS A 7 -2.74 -3.24 6.06
CA HIS A 7 -3.91 -2.45 6.39
C HIS A 7 -3.48 -0.99 6.51
N VAL A 8 -4.09 -0.14 5.71
CA VAL A 8 -3.70 1.27 5.60
C VAL A 8 -4.85 2.15 6.06
N THR A 9 -4.55 3.10 6.94
CA THR A 9 -5.52 4.09 7.42
C THR A 9 -5.32 5.41 6.69
N GLY A 10 -6.35 6.24 6.67
CA GLY A 10 -6.31 7.56 6.04
C GLY A 10 -6.82 7.59 4.61
N MET A 11 -7.17 6.45 4.04
CA MET A 11 -7.74 6.39 2.69
C MET A 11 -9.23 6.61 2.76
N THR A 12 -9.70 7.66 2.09
CA THR A 12 -11.11 8.05 2.14
C THR A 12 -11.79 8.07 0.78
N CYS A 13 -11.04 7.97 -0.31
CA CYS A 13 -11.60 8.04 -1.66
C CYS A 13 -10.71 7.31 -2.66
N GLU A 14 -11.19 7.17 -3.89
CA GLU A 14 -10.46 6.48 -4.96
C GLU A 14 -9.15 7.18 -5.33
N HIS A 15 -9.08 8.49 -5.18
CA HIS A 15 -7.84 9.21 -5.43
C HIS A 15 -6.73 8.75 -4.49
N CYS A 16 -7.09 8.46 -3.25
CA CYS A 16 -6.14 7.91 -2.28
C CYS A 16 -5.65 6.53 -2.72
N VAL A 17 -6.58 5.70 -3.19
CA VAL A 17 -6.23 4.37 -3.72
C VAL A 17 -5.23 4.49 -4.87
N HIS A 18 -5.50 5.40 -5.81
CA HIS A 18 -4.61 5.63 -6.94
C HIS A 18 -3.23 6.07 -6.51
N ALA A 19 -3.14 7.04 -5.60
CA ALA A 19 -1.86 7.54 -5.12
C ALA A 19 -1.04 6.43 -4.46
N VAL A 20 -1.65 5.66 -3.57
CA VAL A 20 -0.99 4.56 -2.88
C VAL A 20 -0.56 3.48 -3.88
N THR A 21 -1.44 3.11 -4.80
CA THR A 21 -1.13 2.09 -5.80
C THR A 21 0.05 2.50 -6.67
N GLU A 22 0.06 3.73 -7.14
CA GLU A 22 1.13 4.25 -7.98
C GLU A 22 2.48 4.23 -7.25
N GLU A 23 2.51 4.71 -6.02
CA GLU A 23 3.74 4.73 -5.24
C GLU A 23 4.27 3.33 -4.95
N LEU A 24 3.38 2.39 -4.64
CA LEU A 24 3.79 1.02 -4.38
C LEU A 24 4.28 0.32 -5.64
N LYS A 25 3.64 0.59 -6.78
CA LYS A 25 4.07 0.01 -8.07
C LYS A 25 5.44 0.52 -8.50
N ASN A 26 5.83 1.69 -8.06
CA ASN A 26 7.15 2.25 -8.37
C ASN A 26 8.28 1.61 -7.57
N LEU A 27 7.97 0.80 -6.57
CA LEU A 27 9.00 0.11 -5.80
C LEU A 27 9.60 -1.01 -6.62
N SER A 28 10.92 -1.19 -6.49
CA SER A 28 11.64 -2.23 -7.20
C SER A 28 11.15 -3.62 -6.77
N GLY A 29 10.92 -4.48 -7.75
CA GLY A 29 10.49 -5.85 -7.48
C GLY A 29 8.99 -6.03 -7.31
N VAL A 30 8.21 -4.96 -7.28
CA VAL A 30 6.75 -5.04 -7.18
C VAL A 30 6.17 -5.37 -8.56
N SER A 31 5.41 -6.45 -8.65
CA SER A 31 4.77 -6.86 -9.89
C SER A 31 3.29 -6.48 -9.94
N ASP A 32 2.62 -6.42 -8.79
CA ASP A 32 1.20 -6.05 -8.78
C ASP A 32 0.82 -5.46 -7.42
N VAL A 33 -0.20 -4.61 -7.43
CA VAL A 33 -0.76 -4.00 -6.22
C VAL A 33 -2.27 -4.00 -6.36
N THR A 34 -2.95 -4.57 -5.37
CA THR A 34 -4.41 -4.59 -5.31
C THR A 34 -4.87 -3.91 -4.03
N THR A 35 -5.80 -3.00 -4.14
CA THR A 35 -6.31 -2.26 -2.98
C THR A 35 -7.81 -2.44 -2.86
N VAL A 36 -8.26 -2.74 -1.64
CA VAL A 36 -9.69 -2.76 -1.31
C VAL A 36 -9.96 -1.56 -0.41
N LEU A 37 -10.66 -0.57 -0.93
CA LEU A 37 -10.95 0.65 -0.19
C LEU A 37 -12.05 0.42 0.84
N VAL A 38 -11.77 0.81 2.09
CA VAL A 38 -12.75 0.82 3.17
C VAL A 38 -12.78 2.23 3.74
N PRO A 39 -13.70 3.09 3.27
CA PRO A 39 -13.78 4.47 3.73
C PRO A 39 -14.07 4.53 5.23
N GLY A 40 -13.29 5.33 5.95
CA GLY A 40 -13.44 5.47 7.39
C GLY A 40 -12.88 4.33 8.21
N GLY A 41 -12.26 3.33 7.56
CA GLY A 41 -11.67 2.18 8.23
C GLY A 41 -10.28 1.88 7.71
N GLN A 42 -9.85 0.64 7.89
CA GLN A 42 -8.56 0.18 7.41
C GLN A 42 -8.73 -0.46 6.04
N SER A 43 -8.17 0.17 5.02
CA SER A 43 -8.18 -0.38 3.67
C SER A 43 -7.11 -1.46 3.54
N ALA A 44 -7.41 -2.52 2.81
CA ALA A 44 -6.47 -3.62 2.59
C ALA A 44 -5.70 -3.39 1.31
N VAL A 45 -4.37 -3.39 1.40
CA VAL A 45 -3.49 -3.24 0.24
C VAL A 45 -2.66 -4.52 0.13
N THR A 46 -2.84 -5.24 -0.96
CA THR A 46 -2.08 -6.46 -1.23
C THR A 46 -1.02 -6.16 -2.28
N VAL A 47 0.22 -6.40 -1.91
CA VAL A 47 1.37 -6.16 -2.79
C VAL A 47 1.99 -7.49 -3.16
N THR A 48 2.12 -7.74 -4.46
CA THR A 48 2.81 -8.91 -4.98
C THR A 48 4.17 -8.48 -5.51
N SER A 49 5.23 -9.11 -5.03
CA SER A 49 6.59 -8.74 -5.39
C SER A 49 7.47 -9.98 -5.55
N ASP A 50 8.63 -9.82 -6.18
CA ASP A 50 9.58 -10.91 -6.38
C ASP A 50 10.19 -11.37 -5.06
N ALA A 51 10.32 -10.45 -4.11
CA ALA A 51 10.87 -10.74 -2.79
C ALA A 51 10.09 -9.94 -1.74
N PRO A 52 10.08 -10.40 -0.47
CA PRO A 52 9.39 -9.67 0.58
C PRO A 52 9.91 -8.24 0.72
N LEU A 53 8.99 -7.29 0.83
CA LEU A 53 9.35 -5.89 1.04
C LEU A 53 9.46 -5.62 2.54
N ALA A 54 10.41 -4.76 2.90
CA ALA A 54 10.53 -4.30 4.27
C ALA A 54 9.33 -3.40 4.60
N ALA A 55 8.82 -3.48 5.83
CA ALA A 55 7.71 -2.63 6.27
C ALA A 55 8.06 -1.15 6.15
N SER A 56 9.32 -0.79 6.42
CA SER A 56 9.77 0.59 6.28
C SER A 56 9.73 1.08 4.82
N THR A 57 9.98 0.19 3.86
CA THR A 57 9.88 0.54 2.44
C THR A 57 8.44 0.86 2.05
N VAL A 58 7.51 0.04 2.50
CA VAL A 58 6.08 0.26 2.25
C VAL A 58 5.60 1.53 2.93
N ALA A 59 6.01 1.74 4.19
CA ALA A 59 5.64 2.94 4.93
C ALA A 59 6.19 4.21 4.25
N ALA A 60 7.40 4.17 3.73
CA ALA A 60 7.98 5.29 3.01
C ALA A 60 7.20 5.60 1.73
N ALA A 61 6.78 4.58 1.01
CA ALA A 61 5.96 4.75 -0.19
C ALA A 61 4.61 5.39 0.14
N LEU A 62 3.99 4.96 1.24
CA LEU A 62 2.73 5.54 1.69
C LEU A 62 2.89 7.00 2.10
N ASP A 63 4.01 7.32 2.74
CA ASP A 63 4.31 8.70 3.14
C ASP A 63 4.50 9.60 1.92
N GLU A 64 5.11 9.08 0.87
CA GLU A 64 5.25 9.81 -0.40
C GLU A 64 3.89 10.03 -1.08
N ALA A 65 2.96 9.10 -0.93
CA ALA A 65 1.63 9.21 -1.51
C ALA A 65 0.74 10.19 -0.73
N GLY A 66 0.98 10.38 0.56
CA GLY A 66 0.19 11.26 1.42
C GLY A 66 0.34 10.88 2.89
N ASP A 67 -0.60 11.31 3.72
CA ASP A 67 -0.59 11.06 5.16
C ASP A 67 -1.19 9.71 5.53
N TYR A 68 -0.81 8.67 4.82
CA TYR A 68 -1.32 7.33 5.07
C TYR A 68 -0.42 6.60 6.05
N GLN A 69 -1.00 5.71 6.83
CA GLN A 69 -0.25 4.92 7.80
C GLN A 69 -0.63 3.46 7.68
N VAL A 70 0.38 2.60 7.87
CA VAL A 70 0.14 1.16 7.94
C VAL A 70 -0.32 0.84 9.36
N ALA A 71 -1.52 0.29 9.46
CA ALA A 71 -2.11 -0.08 10.75
C ALA A 71 -1.92 -1.58 10.96
N GLY A 72 -0.86 -1.93 11.61
CA GLY A 72 -0.51 -3.32 11.82
C GLY A 72 -0.01 -3.96 10.53
N SER A 73 0.83 -4.86 10.59
CA SER A 73 1.44 -5.46 9.40
C SER A 73 0.95 -6.87 9.17
#